data_0da227b4762c08ff3979321964fa17e9
#
_entry.id   0da227b4762c08ff3979321964fa17e9
#
_cell.length_a   1.000
_cell.length_b   1.000
_cell.length_c   1.000
_cell.angle_alpha   90.00
_cell.angle_beta   90.00
_cell.angle_gamma   90.00
#
_symmetry.space_group_name_H-M   'P 1'
#
loop_
_entity.id
_entity.type
_entity.pdbx_description
1 polymer ?
#
loop_
_entity_poly.entity_id
_entity_poly.type
_entity_poly.pdbx_seq_one_letter_code
_entity_poly.pdbx_strand_id
1 'polypeptide(L)'
;MKDIQMKSDQELVGQANAGDGKDEQVVDRVGEQEDVSEAEQVYQIFDKVFKKVITLSTKAVVNLINGLFKMDYPLDSTIAYNWTEFEDDRLRRILADTILTINGTHSYHLEAQMEKDNSIVFRVFDYGFHHASRTRVMDAEQGKYVLRFPEPVVIYLYYEGNVPDDYTLTLEKNDGTLMCEYKVPVLKLPEISVEELNDRKMAVLLPFQVLKCRKLIKKGRITDVSELKRIVENDIIGNINRNVELGNIEQEDAFKLKRYKSIANIN
;
A
#
# COMPACT_ATOMS: atom_id res chain seq x y z
N MET A 1 -50.49 -31.19 15.26
CA MET A 1 -50.69 -31.46 16.68
C MET A 1 -49.38 -31.29 17.40
N LYS A 2 -49.15 -30.20 17.97
CA LYS A 2 -48.81 -29.75 19.31
C LYS A 2 -48.28 -28.32 19.23
N ASP A 3 -49.16 -27.46 19.71
CA ASP A 3 -48.90 -26.05 20.06
C ASP A 3 -47.86 -25.98 21.18
N ILE A 4 -46.96 -24.99 21.12
CA ILE A 4 -46.32 -24.46 22.30
C ILE A 4 -46.40 -22.93 22.23
N GLN A 5 -47.08 -22.45 23.18
CA GLN A 5 -47.58 -21.18 23.61
C GLN A 5 -46.50 -20.11 23.85
N MET A 6 -46.81 -18.89 23.40
CA MET A 6 -46.26 -17.64 23.93
C MET A 6 -46.55 -17.47 25.41
N LYS A 7 -45.60 -16.94 26.15
CA LYS A 7 -45.85 -16.25 27.41
C LYS A 7 -45.18 -14.86 27.35
N SER A 8 -46.05 -13.89 27.37
CA SER A 8 -45.80 -12.50 27.76
C SER A 8 -45.74 -12.46 29.30
N ASP A 9 -44.83 -11.68 29.85
CA ASP A 9 -44.99 -11.10 31.18
C ASP A 9 -44.64 -9.63 31.17
N GLN A 10 -45.67 -8.88 31.58
CA GLN A 10 -45.69 -7.46 31.81
C GLN A 10 -45.19 -7.10 33.23
N GLU A 11 -44.73 -5.89 33.33
CA GLU A 11 -44.84 -4.93 34.45
C GLU A 11 -44.24 -5.27 35.82
N LEU A 12 -43.33 -4.40 36.24
CA LEU A 12 -43.40 -3.79 37.58
C LEU A 12 -42.88 -2.34 37.56
N VAL A 13 -43.85 -1.44 37.80
CA VAL A 13 -43.70 -0.03 38.13
C VAL A 13 -43.36 0.06 39.60
N GLY A 14 -42.51 1.03 40.00
CA GLY A 14 -42.40 1.40 41.40
C GLY A 14 -41.25 2.24 41.85
N GLN A 15 -41.48 3.49 41.85
CA GLN A 15 -41.26 4.53 42.88
C GLN A 15 -39.96 5.35 42.88
N ALA A 16 -40.21 6.63 42.73
CA ALA A 16 -39.31 7.76 42.88
C ALA A 16 -38.78 7.89 44.34
N ASN A 17 -37.55 8.37 44.44
CA ASN A 17 -37.14 9.21 45.58
C ASN A 17 -36.24 10.33 45.09
N ALA A 18 -36.61 11.53 45.47
CA ALA A 18 -35.91 12.80 45.30
C ALA A 18 -34.75 12.88 46.28
N GLY A 19 -33.65 13.48 45.85
CA GLY A 19 -32.60 13.88 46.77
C GLY A 19 -31.31 14.34 46.11
N ASP A 20 -31.20 15.63 46.09
CA ASP A 20 -29.98 16.40 46.29
C ASP A 20 -29.03 16.68 45.11
N GLY A 21 -28.98 17.96 44.80
CA GLY A 21 -28.10 18.57 43.84
C GLY A 21 -26.63 18.49 44.25
N LYS A 22 -25.82 18.08 43.29
CA LYS A 22 -24.39 18.44 43.24
C LYS A 22 -24.05 18.82 41.83
N ASP A 23 -23.43 19.98 41.73
CA ASP A 23 -22.89 20.62 40.54
C ASP A 23 -22.12 19.62 39.67
N GLU A 24 -22.64 19.29 38.49
CA GLU A 24 -21.85 18.67 37.43
C GLU A 24 -20.92 19.72 36.84
N GLN A 25 -19.67 19.68 37.24
CA GLN A 25 -18.59 20.33 36.52
C GLN A 25 -18.54 19.69 35.13
N VAL A 26 -18.85 20.49 34.11
CA VAL A 26 -18.56 20.21 32.71
C VAL A 26 -17.03 20.14 32.58
N VAL A 27 -16.49 18.93 32.62
CA VAL A 27 -15.10 18.68 32.26
C VAL A 27 -15.05 18.74 30.76
N ASP A 28 -14.57 19.86 30.23
CA ASP A 28 -14.12 19.98 28.85
C ASP A 28 -13.17 18.81 28.56
N ARG A 29 -13.63 17.84 27.79
CA ARG A 29 -12.75 16.85 27.18
C ARG A 29 -11.95 17.57 26.10
N VAL A 30 -10.83 18.14 26.53
CA VAL A 30 -9.71 18.48 25.65
C VAL A 30 -9.34 17.19 24.94
N GLY A 31 -9.46 17.18 23.60
CA GLY A 31 -9.16 16.01 22.79
C GLY A 31 -7.75 15.53 23.08
N GLU A 32 -7.65 14.28 23.50
CA GLU A 32 -6.41 13.53 23.54
C GLU A 32 -5.89 13.45 22.10
N GLN A 33 -4.93 14.30 21.76
CA GLN A 33 -4.06 14.08 20.63
C GLN A 33 -3.26 12.82 20.97
N GLU A 34 -3.62 11.69 20.34
CA GLU A 34 -2.77 10.49 20.36
C GLU A 34 -1.38 10.91 19.87
N ASP A 35 -0.41 10.80 20.75
CA ASP A 35 1.00 11.07 20.47
C ASP A 35 1.51 9.95 19.54
N VAL A 36 1.40 10.17 18.22
CA VAL A 36 1.81 9.21 17.18
C VAL A 36 3.31 8.99 17.32
N SER A 37 3.74 7.76 17.52
CA SER A 37 5.16 7.43 17.69
C SER A 37 6.01 7.93 16.51
N GLU A 38 7.28 8.28 16.77
CA GLU A 38 8.20 8.72 15.69
C GLU A 38 8.29 7.70 14.54
N ALA A 39 8.18 6.41 14.85
CA ALA A 39 8.17 5.34 13.84
C ALA A 39 6.94 5.41 12.95
N GLU A 40 5.76 5.61 13.51
CA GLU A 40 4.51 5.75 12.74
C GLU A 40 4.50 7.01 11.88
N GLN A 41 5.06 8.11 12.36
CA GLN A 41 5.22 9.33 11.56
C GLN A 41 6.12 9.09 10.34
N VAL A 42 7.24 8.39 10.53
CA VAL A 42 8.15 8.01 9.44
C VAL A 42 7.44 7.12 8.42
N TYR A 43 6.67 6.13 8.85
CA TYR A 43 5.95 5.22 7.95
C TYR A 43 4.90 5.97 7.11
N GLN A 44 4.13 6.86 7.72
CA GLN A 44 3.16 7.69 7.01
C GLN A 44 3.82 8.60 5.96
N ILE A 45 5.03 9.07 6.21
CA ILE A 45 5.78 9.88 5.25
C ILE A 45 6.15 9.05 4.01
N PHE A 46 6.68 7.84 4.19
CA PHE A 46 7.08 6.99 3.07
C PHE A 46 5.89 6.47 2.26
N ASP A 47 4.76 6.18 2.90
CA ASP A 47 3.50 5.90 2.21
C ASP A 47 3.07 7.07 1.31
N LYS A 48 3.05 8.29 1.86
CA LYS A 48 2.74 9.50 1.08
C LYS A 48 3.72 9.72 -0.08
N VAL A 49 5.01 9.44 0.13
CA VAL A 49 6.02 9.54 -0.94
C VAL A 49 5.77 8.49 -2.01
N PHE A 50 5.49 7.24 -1.63
CA PHE A 50 5.19 6.19 -2.59
C PHE A 50 3.99 6.56 -3.47
N LYS A 51 2.90 7.02 -2.90
CA LYS A 51 1.72 7.51 -3.65
C LYS A 51 2.06 8.64 -4.62
N LYS A 52 3.01 9.50 -4.27
CA LYS A 52 3.46 10.57 -5.17
C LYS A 52 4.37 10.07 -6.30
N VAL A 53 5.25 9.10 -6.04
CA VAL A 53 6.15 8.59 -7.10
C VAL A 53 5.42 7.74 -8.13
N ILE A 54 4.35 7.07 -7.76
CA ILE A 54 3.52 6.33 -8.70
C ILE A 54 2.58 7.24 -9.54
N THR A 55 2.57 8.55 -9.32
CA THR A 55 1.85 9.56 -10.12
C THR A 55 2.80 10.51 -10.84
N LEU A 56 4.02 10.12 -11.08
CA LEU A 56 4.99 10.85 -11.90
C LEU A 56 4.58 10.80 -13.39
N SER A 57 5.48 11.16 -14.30
CA SER A 57 5.16 11.09 -15.73
C SER A 57 4.71 9.69 -16.16
N THR A 58 3.89 9.63 -17.21
CA THR A 58 3.44 8.36 -17.80
C THR A 58 4.62 7.43 -18.09
N LYS A 59 5.70 7.97 -18.66
CA LYS A 59 6.94 7.24 -18.94
C LYS A 59 7.52 6.58 -17.70
N ALA A 60 7.64 7.33 -16.60
CA ALA A 60 8.20 6.83 -15.35
C ALA A 60 7.36 5.69 -14.76
N VAL A 61 6.04 5.83 -14.80
CA VAL A 61 5.11 4.84 -14.25
C VAL A 61 4.99 3.61 -15.15
N VAL A 62 4.95 3.77 -16.47
CA VAL A 62 4.97 2.64 -17.42
C VAL A 62 6.26 1.82 -17.26
N ASN A 63 7.42 2.48 -17.12
CA ASN A 63 8.67 1.79 -16.83
C ASN A 63 8.64 1.03 -15.50
N LEU A 64 8.02 1.60 -14.46
CA LEU A 64 7.81 0.88 -13.19
C LEU A 64 6.99 -0.39 -13.39
N ILE A 65 5.85 -0.30 -14.09
CA ILE A 65 4.98 -1.46 -14.36
C ILE A 65 5.72 -2.50 -15.21
N ASN A 66 6.41 -2.08 -16.26
CA ASN A 66 7.22 -2.98 -17.09
C ASN A 66 8.27 -3.72 -16.24
N GLY A 67 8.95 -3.01 -15.35
CA GLY A 67 9.96 -3.59 -14.47
C GLY A 67 9.40 -4.51 -13.38
N LEU A 68 8.25 -4.18 -12.79
CA LEU A 68 7.61 -4.98 -11.74
C LEU A 68 7.04 -6.28 -12.30
N PHE A 69 6.29 -6.20 -13.41
CA PHE A 69 5.49 -7.30 -13.95
C PHE A 69 6.10 -7.96 -15.19
N LYS A 70 7.33 -7.57 -15.57
CA LYS A 70 8.05 -8.08 -16.77
C LYS A 70 7.24 -7.88 -18.04
N MET A 71 6.62 -6.71 -18.16
CA MET A 71 5.86 -6.29 -19.32
C MET A 71 6.74 -5.44 -20.27
N ASP A 72 6.22 -5.15 -21.46
CA ASP A 72 6.88 -4.29 -22.45
C ASP A 72 5.87 -3.32 -23.07
N TYR A 73 5.19 -2.54 -22.21
CA TYR A 73 4.27 -1.50 -22.66
C TYR A 73 5.05 -0.34 -23.30
N PRO A 74 4.54 0.21 -24.42
CA PRO A 74 5.04 1.47 -24.97
C PRO A 74 4.98 2.60 -23.94
N LEU A 75 5.97 3.49 -23.93
CA LEU A 75 6.10 4.55 -22.91
C LEU A 75 5.04 5.65 -23.03
N ASP A 76 4.29 5.68 -24.13
CA ASP A 76 3.13 6.54 -24.38
C ASP A 76 1.78 5.85 -24.07
N SER A 77 1.80 4.67 -23.45
CA SER A 77 0.60 3.97 -23.00
C SER A 77 -0.23 4.84 -22.05
N THR A 78 -1.54 4.78 -22.17
CA THR A 78 -2.42 5.52 -21.27
C THR A 78 -2.51 4.86 -19.92
N ILE A 79 -2.57 5.68 -18.84
CA ILE A 79 -2.72 5.23 -17.46
C ILE A 79 -3.99 5.84 -16.88
N ALA A 80 -4.87 5.00 -16.36
CA ALA A 80 -6.00 5.41 -15.54
C ALA A 80 -5.75 4.95 -14.09
N TYR A 81 -5.88 5.88 -13.13
CA TYR A 81 -5.75 5.59 -11.71
C TYR A 81 -7.13 5.35 -11.11
N ASN A 82 -7.28 4.22 -10.46
CA ASN A 82 -8.49 3.87 -9.73
C ASN A 82 -8.17 3.99 -8.23
N TRP A 83 -8.31 5.21 -7.69
CA TRP A 83 -8.20 5.45 -6.26
C TRP A 83 -9.44 4.86 -5.60
N THR A 84 -9.25 3.88 -4.75
CA THR A 84 -10.33 3.29 -3.98
C THR A 84 -10.30 3.87 -2.56
N GLU A 85 -11.06 4.96 -2.35
CA GLU A 85 -11.49 5.31 -1.00
C GLU A 85 -12.70 4.43 -0.69
N PHE A 86 -12.57 3.51 0.25
CA PHE A 86 -13.71 2.81 0.84
C PHE A 86 -14.02 3.46 2.18
N GLU A 87 -15.24 3.91 2.35
CA GLU A 87 -15.81 4.15 3.66
C GLU A 87 -16.29 2.80 4.19
N ASP A 88 -15.54 2.20 5.11
CA ASP A 88 -16.06 1.12 5.94
C ASP A 88 -17.01 1.75 6.98
N ASP A 89 -18.11 1.06 7.33
CA ASP A 89 -19.09 1.44 8.37
C ASP A 89 -18.44 1.74 9.75
N ARG A 90 -17.13 1.52 9.89
CA ARG A 90 -16.33 1.81 11.09
C ARG A 90 -15.57 3.13 11.04
N LEU A 91 -15.90 4.05 10.12
CA LEU A 91 -15.25 5.37 9.98
C LEU A 91 -13.72 5.33 9.74
N ARG A 92 -13.17 4.21 9.28
CA ARG A 92 -11.78 4.13 8.86
C ARG A 92 -11.71 4.40 7.37
N ARG A 93 -11.10 5.51 6.98
CA ARG A 93 -10.65 5.74 5.61
C ARG A 93 -9.55 4.73 5.29
N ILE A 94 -9.93 3.61 4.71
CA ILE A 94 -8.97 2.65 4.18
C ILE A 94 -8.58 3.17 2.80
N LEU A 95 -7.47 3.87 2.73
CA LEU A 95 -6.85 4.24 1.47
C LEU A 95 -6.20 2.97 0.92
N ALA A 96 -6.82 2.35 -0.09
CA ALA A 96 -6.14 1.33 -0.88
C ALA A 96 -4.89 1.98 -1.49
N ASP A 97 -3.78 1.28 -1.47
CA ASP A 97 -2.61 1.72 -2.19
C ASP A 97 -2.96 1.90 -3.67
N THR A 98 -2.36 1.58 -4.68
CA THR A 98 -2.81 2.08 -5.98
C THR A 98 -3.23 0.97 -6.92
N ILE A 99 -4.46 1.02 -7.42
CA ILE A 99 -4.84 0.27 -8.62
C ILE A 99 -4.76 1.20 -9.82
N LEU A 100 -3.96 0.82 -10.80
CA LEU A 100 -3.85 1.54 -12.07
C LEU A 100 -4.17 0.60 -13.24
N THR A 101 -4.73 1.16 -14.30
CA THR A 101 -5.09 0.42 -15.52
C THR A 101 -4.32 0.98 -16.71
N ILE A 102 -3.60 0.12 -17.41
CA ILE A 102 -2.86 0.44 -18.64
C ILE A 102 -3.74 0.18 -19.85
N ASN A 103 -3.82 1.15 -20.76
CA ASN A 103 -4.56 1.10 -22.01
C ASN A 103 -6.03 0.64 -21.85
N GLY A 104 -6.63 0.89 -20.69
CA GLY A 104 -8.01 0.54 -20.38
C GLY A 104 -8.29 -0.97 -20.26
N THR A 105 -7.27 -1.82 -20.29
CA THR A 105 -7.43 -3.30 -20.37
C THR A 105 -6.77 -4.07 -19.25
N HIS A 106 -5.58 -3.68 -18.79
CA HIS A 106 -4.81 -4.41 -17.82
C HIS A 106 -4.66 -3.58 -16.55
N SER A 107 -5.15 -4.11 -15.45
CA SER A 107 -5.10 -3.46 -14.14
C SER A 107 -4.02 -4.08 -13.26
N TYR A 108 -3.31 -3.24 -12.51
CA TYR A 108 -2.23 -3.60 -11.59
C TYR A 108 -2.51 -3.00 -10.22
N HIS A 109 -2.29 -3.78 -9.18
CA HIS A 109 -2.45 -3.36 -7.79
C HIS A 109 -1.08 -3.32 -7.11
N LEU A 110 -0.62 -2.12 -6.76
CA LEU A 110 0.64 -1.88 -6.07
C LEU A 110 0.36 -1.52 -4.61
N GLU A 111 0.87 -2.31 -3.71
CA GLU A 111 0.76 -2.14 -2.26
C GLU A 111 2.15 -1.93 -1.66
N ALA A 112 2.43 -0.77 -1.04
CA ALA A 112 3.71 -0.50 -0.39
C ALA A 112 3.66 -0.79 1.10
N GLN A 113 4.72 -1.41 1.65
CA GLN A 113 4.83 -1.78 3.05
C GLN A 113 6.17 -1.36 3.66
N MET A 114 6.12 -0.92 4.92
CA MET A 114 7.29 -0.57 5.71
C MET A 114 7.58 -1.59 6.83
N GLU A 115 6.63 -2.47 7.10
CA GLU A 115 6.73 -3.51 8.11
C GLU A 115 6.10 -4.81 7.60
N LYS A 116 6.55 -5.94 8.18
CA LYS A 116 5.96 -7.23 7.87
C LYS A 116 4.51 -7.28 8.36
N ASP A 117 3.61 -7.52 7.44
CA ASP A 117 2.19 -7.74 7.69
C ASP A 117 1.76 -9.06 7.04
N ASN A 118 1.46 -10.07 7.86
CA ASN A 118 1.01 -11.37 7.35
C ASN A 118 -0.47 -11.32 6.89
N SER A 119 -1.22 -10.30 7.28
CA SER A 119 -2.61 -10.10 6.88
C SER A 119 -2.77 -9.34 5.56
N ILE A 120 -1.66 -8.85 4.99
CA ILE A 120 -1.64 -8.05 3.77
C ILE A 120 -2.37 -8.72 2.60
N VAL A 121 -2.28 -10.05 2.49
CA VAL A 121 -2.93 -10.82 1.42
C VAL A 121 -4.46 -10.66 1.43
N PHE A 122 -5.07 -10.55 2.61
CA PHE A 122 -6.53 -10.32 2.73
C PHE A 122 -6.90 -8.93 2.21
N ARG A 123 -6.13 -7.91 2.55
CA ARG A 123 -6.35 -6.53 2.09
C ARG A 123 -6.18 -6.43 0.58
N VAL A 124 -5.12 -7.01 0.03
CA VAL A 124 -4.86 -7.03 -1.41
C VAL A 124 -5.97 -7.78 -2.17
N PHE A 125 -6.45 -8.91 -1.64
CA PHE A 125 -7.56 -9.67 -2.21
C PHE A 125 -8.86 -8.86 -2.18
N ASP A 126 -9.20 -8.25 -1.05
CA ASP A 126 -10.43 -7.48 -0.88
C ASP A 126 -10.50 -6.30 -1.86
N TYR A 127 -9.43 -5.52 -1.98
CA TYR A 127 -9.36 -4.43 -2.95
C TYR A 127 -9.43 -4.93 -4.39
N GLY A 128 -8.73 -6.03 -4.69
CA GLY A 128 -8.80 -6.68 -5.99
C GLY A 128 -10.21 -7.14 -6.32
N PHE A 129 -10.92 -7.73 -5.38
CA PHE A 129 -12.31 -8.14 -5.54
C PHE A 129 -13.25 -6.96 -5.76
N HIS A 130 -13.12 -5.90 -4.98
CA HIS A 130 -13.92 -4.69 -5.17
C HIS A 130 -13.71 -4.05 -6.53
N HIS A 131 -12.45 -3.96 -6.99
CA HIS A 131 -12.14 -3.48 -8.33
C HIS A 131 -12.77 -4.37 -9.41
N ALA A 132 -12.56 -5.68 -9.33
CA ALA A 132 -13.09 -6.65 -10.28
C ALA A 132 -14.64 -6.66 -10.31
N SER A 133 -15.27 -6.46 -9.15
CA SER A 133 -16.74 -6.39 -9.04
C SER A 133 -17.32 -5.15 -9.72
N ARG A 134 -16.62 -4.01 -9.64
CA ARG A 134 -17.04 -2.76 -10.31
C ARG A 134 -16.85 -2.83 -11.84
N THR A 135 -15.80 -3.51 -12.28
CA THR A 135 -15.42 -3.65 -13.69
C THR A 135 -15.90 -4.96 -14.31
N ARG A 136 -16.79 -5.70 -13.62
CA ARG A 136 -17.31 -6.98 -14.07
C ARG A 136 -17.99 -6.89 -15.45
N VAL A 137 -17.81 -7.90 -16.25
CA VAL A 137 -18.43 -8.01 -17.55
C VAL A 137 -19.45 -9.16 -17.54
N MET A 138 -20.63 -8.92 -18.11
CA MET A 138 -21.60 -9.97 -18.35
C MET A 138 -21.28 -10.63 -19.69
N ASP A 139 -20.93 -11.92 -19.65
CA ASP A 139 -20.84 -12.76 -20.85
C ASP A 139 -22.27 -13.25 -21.17
N ALA A 140 -22.91 -12.58 -22.13
CA ALA A 140 -24.30 -12.85 -22.48
C ALA A 140 -24.48 -14.21 -23.18
N GLU A 141 -23.45 -14.73 -23.85
CA GLU A 141 -23.51 -16.03 -24.53
C GLU A 141 -23.50 -17.19 -23.55
N GLN A 142 -22.72 -17.04 -22.47
CA GLN A 142 -22.57 -18.08 -21.44
C GLN A 142 -23.43 -17.81 -20.19
N GLY A 143 -24.13 -16.67 -20.12
CA GLY A 143 -24.97 -16.29 -18.98
C GLY A 143 -24.20 -16.13 -17.67
N LYS A 144 -22.92 -15.73 -17.69
CA LYS A 144 -22.05 -15.64 -16.52
C LYS A 144 -21.41 -14.27 -16.37
N TYR A 145 -21.12 -13.88 -15.12
CA TYR A 145 -20.27 -12.72 -14.85
C TYR A 145 -18.80 -13.12 -14.85
N VAL A 146 -17.97 -12.26 -15.45
CA VAL A 146 -16.51 -12.40 -15.43
C VAL A 146 -15.94 -11.26 -14.58
N LEU A 147 -15.19 -11.62 -13.54
CA LEU A 147 -14.44 -10.72 -12.70
C LEU A 147 -12.95 -10.82 -13.08
N ARG A 148 -12.35 -9.67 -13.44
CA ARG A 148 -10.92 -9.60 -13.74
C ARG A 148 -10.22 -8.90 -12.61
N PHE A 149 -9.45 -9.66 -11.84
CA PHE A 149 -8.64 -9.12 -10.76
C PHE A 149 -7.46 -8.33 -11.32
N PRO A 150 -7.07 -7.22 -10.69
CA PRO A 150 -5.79 -6.57 -11.00
C PRO A 150 -4.63 -7.49 -10.62
N GLU A 151 -3.54 -7.44 -11.38
CA GLU A 151 -2.30 -8.13 -11.04
C GLU A 151 -1.65 -7.50 -9.81
N PRO A 152 -1.49 -8.21 -8.69
CA PRO A 152 -1.01 -7.62 -7.45
C PRO A 152 0.50 -7.70 -7.32
N VAL A 153 1.09 -6.75 -6.58
CA VAL A 153 2.43 -6.85 -6.00
C VAL A 153 2.48 -6.10 -4.67
N VAL A 154 3.06 -6.72 -3.65
CA VAL A 154 3.44 -6.05 -2.41
C VAL A 154 4.90 -5.63 -2.50
N ILE A 155 5.17 -4.34 -2.29
CA ILE A 155 6.51 -3.75 -2.35
C ILE A 155 6.94 -3.41 -0.92
N TYR A 156 7.83 -4.21 -0.35
CA TYR A 156 8.44 -3.86 0.92
C TYR A 156 9.55 -2.82 0.70
N LEU A 157 9.24 -1.57 1.03
CA LEU A 157 10.22 -0.46 0.99
C LEU A 157 11.29 -0.66 2.08
N TYR A 158 10.86 -1.16 3.23
CA TYR A 158 11.69 -1.56 4.36
C TYR A 158 11.02 -2.71 5.12
N TYR A 159 11.79 -3.51 5.85
CA TYR A 159 11.28 -4.55 6.75
C TYR A 159 12.37 -5.04 7.69
N GLU A 160 11.95 -5.57 8.82
CA GLU A 160 12.79 -6.33 9.75
C GLU A 160 12.32 -7.80 9.80
N GLY A 161 13.22 -8.71 10.11
CA GLY A 161 12.93 -10.14 10.13
C GLY A 161 12.88 -10.78 8.74
N ASN A 162 12.09 -11.82 8.59
CA ASN A 162 11.93 -12.59 7.34
C ASN A 162 10.58 -12.27 6.70
N VAL A 163 10.61 -11.88 5.43
CA VAL A 163 9.43 -11.65 4.59
C VAL A 163 9.43 -12.72 3.49
N PRO A 164 8.30 -13.40 3.20
CA PRO A 164 8.21 -14.40 2.14
C PRO A 164 8.40 -13.78 0.74
N ASP A 165 8.61 -14.62 -0.28
CA ASP A 165 8.68 -14.18 -1.68
C ASP A 165 7.30 -13.98 -2.30
N ASP A 166 6.30 -14.60 -1.73
CA ASP A 166 4.88 -14.43 -2.06
C ASP A 166 4.00 -14.73 -0.85
N TYR A 167 2.79 -14.15 -0.86
CA TYR A 167 1.69 -14.55 0.01
C TYR A 167 0.65 -15.31 -0.80
N THR A 168 0.08 -16.36 -0.23
CA THR A 168 -0.97 -17.15 -0.86
C THR A 168 -2.23 -17.14 0.00
N LEU A 169 -3.36 -16.78 -0.60
CA LEU A 169 -4.69 -16.94 -0.01
C LEU A 169 -5.38 -18.10 -0.71
N THR A 170 -5.75 -19.12 0.06
CA THR A 170 -6.47 -20.29 -0.44
C THR A 170 -7.95 -20.12 -0.12
N LEU A 171 -8.81 -20.25 -1.13
CA LEU A 171 -10.26 -20.27 -0.95
C LEU A 171 -10.76 -21.71 -1.11
N GLU A 172 -11.44 -22.20 -0.08
CA GLU A 172 -11.96 -23.56 -0.01
C GLU A 172 -13.45 -23.57 0.29
N LYS A 173 -14.13 -24.63 -0.11
CA LYS A 173 -15.46 -24.93 0.38
C LYS A 173 -15.41 -25.46 1.82
N ASN A 174 -16.56 -25.52 2.49
CA ASN A 174 -16.64 -26.05 3.86
C ASN A 174 -16.18 -27.51 4.00
N ASP A 175 -16.18 -28.26 2.91
CA ASP A 175 -15.72 -29.66 2.84
C ASP A 175 -14.21 -29.77 2.56
N GLY A 176 -13.48 -28.63 2.50
CA GLY A 176 -12.06 -28.57 2.19
C GLY A 176 -11.72 -28.64 0.69
N THR A 177 -12.74 -28.67 -0.19
CA THR A 177 -12.49 -28.65 -1.64
C THR A 177 -11.94 -27.30 -2.06
N LEU A 178 -10.75 -27.30 -2.69
CA LEU A 178 -10.14 -26.09 -3.23
C LEU A 178 -11.04 -25.42 -4.28
N MET A 179 -11.29 -24.13 -4.11
CA MET A 179 -11.97 -23.28 -5.09
C MET A 179 -10.96 -22.54 -5.97
N CYS A 180 -10.02 -21.84 -5.35
CA CYS A 180 -8.90 -21.20 -6.04
C CYS A 180 -7.79 -20.81 -5.06
N GLU A 181 -6.61 -20.52 -5.61
CA GLU A 181 -5.50 -19.89 -4.90
C GLU A 181 -5.26 -18.49 -5.49
N TYR A 182 -5.11 -17.51 -4.62
CA TYR A 182 -4.75 -16.15 -4.99
C TYR A 182 -3.35 -15.84 -4.49
N LYS A 183 -2.42 -15.68 -5.42
CA LYS A 183 -1.02 -15.43 -5.16
C LYS A 183 -0.68 -13.95 -5.28
N VAL A 184 0.04 -13.43 -4.29
CA VAL A 184 0.49 -12.04 -4.22
C VAL A 184 2.02 -12.02 -4.16
N PRO A 185 2.72 -11.77 -5.27
CA PRO A 185 4.17 -11.65 -5.29
C PRO A 185 4.67 -10.50 -4.41
N VAL A 186 5.88 -10.68 -3.90
CA VAL A 186 6.54 -9.69 -3.02
C VAL A 186 7.83 -9.19 -3.66
N LEU A 187 7.96 -7.87 -3.78
CA LEU A 187 9.22 -7.21 -4.11
C LEU A 187 9.89 -6.73 -2.81
N LYS A 188 11.07 -7.25 -2.52
CA LYS A 188 11.88 -6.87 -1.35
C LYS A 188 12.89 -5.80 -1.76
N LEU A 189 12.48 -4.54 -1.79
CA LEU A 189 13.32 -3.44 -2.27
C LEU A 189 14.69 -3.33 -1.56
N PRO A 190 14.81 -3.61 -0.24
CA PRO A 190 16.13 -3.63 0.41
C PRO A 190 17.10 -4.69 -0.13
N GLU A 191 16.64 -5.71 -0.85
CA GLU A 191 17.47 -6.76 -1.43
C GLU A 191 17.89 -6.46 -2.88
N ILE A 192 17.18 -5.51 -3.54
CA ILE A 192 17.45 -5.14 -4.93
C ILE A 192 18.58 -4.12 -5.00
N SER A 193 19.55 -4.32 -5.87
CA SER A 193 20.64 -3.38 -6.08
C SER A 193 20.18 -2.16 -6.90
N VAL A 194 20.98 -1.09 -6.86
CA VAL A 194 20.72 0.11 -7.68
C VAL A 194 20.88 -0.23 -9.18
N GLU A 195 21.83 -1.09 -9.51
CA GLU A 195 22.06 -1.58 -10.87
C GLU A 195 20.83 -2.33 -11.38
N GLU A 196 20.27 -3.24 -10.58
CA GLU A 196 19.06 -3.98 -10.95
C GLU A 196 17.86 -3.04 -11.13
N LEU A 197 17.71 -2.00 -10.29
CA LEU A 197 16.68 -0.99 -10.47
C LEU A 197 16.83 -0.24 -11.79
N ASN A 198 18.07 0.07 -12.19
CA ASN A 198 18.35 0.72 -13.47
C ASN A 198 18.05 -0.21 -14.65
N ASP A 199 18.51 -1.45 -14.60
CA ASP A 199 18.31 -2.45 -15.65
C ASP A 199 16.82 -2.73 -15.89
N ARG A 200 16.04 -2.77 -14.81
CA ARG A 200 14.58 -2.90 -14.84
C ARG A 200 13.85 -1.58 -15.05
N LYS A 201 14.55 -0.46 -15.24
CA LYS A 201 14.02 0.90 -15.45
C LYS A 201 13.08 1.38 -14.34
N MET A 202 13.22 0.85 -13.13
CA MET A 202 12.41 1.20 -11.96
C MET A 202 12.97 2.40 -11.19
N ALA A 203 13.37 3.46 -11.89
CA ALA A 203 14.02 4.64 -11.34
C ALA A 203 13.19 5.33 -10.23
N VAL A 204 11.87 5.21 -10.27
CA VAL A 204 10.96 5.78 -9.27
C VAL A 204 11.15 5.19 -7.87
N LEU A 205 11.77 3.99 -7.77
CA LEU A 205 12.08 3.33 -6.49
C LEU A 205 13.45 3.73 -5.92
N LEU A 206 14.30 4.43 -6.68
CA LEU A 206 15.63 4.85 -6.23
C LEU A 206 15.62 5.67 -4.93
N PRO A 207 14.71 6.63 -4.69
CA PRO A 207 14.70 7.39 -3.44
C PRO A 207 14.56 6.53 -2.18
N PHE A 208 13.87 5.38 -2.28
CA PHE A 208 13.66 4.48 -1.15
C PHE A 208 14.90 3.65 -0.79
N GLN A 209 15.95 3.63 -1.64
CA GLN A 209 17.21 2.98 -1.33
C GLN A 209 17.91 3.62 -0.11
N VAL A 210 17.58 4.85 0.24
CA VAL A 210 18.03 5.48 1.49
C VAL A 210 17.64 4.68 2.74
N LEU A 211 16.55 3.92 2.68
CA LEU A 211 16.11 3.06 3.79
C LEU A 211 17.08 1.91 4.08
N LYS A 212 17.88 1.46 3.08
CA LYS A 212 18.98 0.51 3.33
C LYS A 212 20.04 1.11 4.25
N CYS A 213 20.34 2.40 4.09
CA CYS A 213 21.31 3.08 4.93
C CYS A 213 20.88 3.05 6.40
N ARG A 214 19.58 3.24 6.68
CA ARG A 214 19.03 3.13 8.05
C ARG A 214 19.33 1.77 8.69
N LYS A 215 19.18 0.67 7.94
CA LYS A 215 19.51 -0.69 8.40
C LYS A 215 21.00 -0.86 8.65
N LEU A 216 21.85 -0.26 7.82
CA LEU A 216 23.30 -0.31 7.96
C LEU A 216 23.79 0.52 9.14
N ILE A 217 23.19 1.69 9.39
CA ILE A 217 23.46 2.54 10.55
C ILE A 217 23.08 1.79 11.84
N LYS A 218 21.86 1.24 11.91
CA LYS A 218 21.41 0.46 13.07
C LYS A 218 22.34 -0.73 13.37
N LYS A 219 22.98 -1.32 12.33
CA LYS A 219 23.94 -2.43 12.48
C LYS A 219 25.38 -1.97 12.73
N GLY A 220 25.62 -0.67 12.89
CA GLY A 220 26.96 -0.10 13.09
C GLY A 220 27.90 -0.27 11.89
N ARG A 221 27.36 -0.53 10.68
CA ARG A 221 28.15 -0.69 9.46
C ARG A 221 28.43 0.63 8.76
N ILE A 222 27.60 1.63 8.96
CA ILE A 222 27.82 3.03 8.55
C ILE A 222 27.86 3.83 9.84
N THR A 223 29.01 4.39 10.16
CA THR A 223 29.25 5.23 11.36
C THR A 223 29.61 6.65 10.98
N ASP A 224 29.92 6.90 9.69
CA ASP A 224 30.36 8.20 9.17
C ASP A 224 29.26 8.84 8.30
N VAL A 225 28.90 10.06 8.65
CA VAL A 225 27.96 10.91 7.90
C VAL A 225 28.45 11.15 6.46
N SER A 226 29.77 11.22 6.27
CA SER A 226 30.37 11.42 4.94
C SER A 226 30.09 10.24 4.01
N GLU A 227 30.14 9.01 4.52
CA GLU A 227 29.81 7.81 3.75
C GLU A 227 28.31 7.80 3.36
N LEU A 228 27.44 8.13 4.30
CA LEU A 228 26.00 8.26 4.03
C LEU A 228 25.74 9.31 2.93
N LYS A 229 26.38 10.46 3.04
CA LYS A 229 26.26 11.53 2.03
C LYS A 229 26.73 11.04 0.67
N ARG A 230 27.85 10.33 0.59
CA ARG A 230 28.38 9.75 -0.65
C ARG A 230 27.38 8.77 -1.29
N ILE A 231 26.80 7.86 -0.50
CA ILE A 231 25.78 6.90 -0.98
C ILE A 231 24.57 7.67 -1.54
N VAL A 232 24.06 8.66 -0.83
CA VAL A 232 22.90 9.43 -1.29
C VAL A 232 23.23 10.21 -2.58
N GLU A 233 24.39 10.84 -2.67
CA GLU A 233 24.77 11.67 -3.82
C GLU A 233 25.14 10.82 -5.04
N ASN A 234 25.93 9.77 -4.89
CA ASN A 234 26.40 8.97 -6.01
C ASN A 234 25.39 7.86 -6.39
N ASP A 235 24.93 7.09 -5.41
CA ASP A 235 24.15 5.90 -5.71
C ASP A 235 22.67 6.24 -5.96
N ILE A 236 22.13 7.28 -5.31
CA ILE A 236 20.73 7.65 -5.51
C ILE A 236 20.61 8.77 -6.54
N ILE A 237 21.20 9.94 -6.27
CA ILE A 237 21.03 11.12 -7.15
C ILE A 237 21.72 10.91 -8.49
N GLY A 238 22.94 10.35 -8.49
CA GLY A 238 23.67 10.02 -9.71
C GLY A 238 22.85 9.09 -10.61
N ASN A 239 22.21 8.06 -10.04
CA ASN A 239 21.40 7.14 -10.82
C ASN A 239 20.05 7.72 -11.25
N ILE A 240 19.45 8.64 -10.49
CA ILE A 240 18.28 9.40 -10.96
C ILE A 240 18.66 10.21 -12.20
N ASN A 241 19.81 10.93 -12.19
CA ASN A 241 20.29 11.68 -13.35
C ASN A 241 20.55 10.80 -14.56
N ARG A 242 21.23 9.66 -14.34
CA ARG A 242 21.48 8.67 -15.39
C ARG A 242 20.18 8.18 -16.04
N ASN A 243 19.11 7.97 -15.28
CA ASN A 243 17.82 7.55 -15.83
C ASN A 243 17.15 8.64 -16.67
N VAL A 244 17.44 9.94 -16.43
CA VAL A 244 17.04 11.02 -17.34
C VAL A 244 17.82 10.95 -18.64
N GLU A 245 19.15 10.80 -18.57
CA GLU A 245 20.04 10.70 -19.73
C GLU A 245 19.68 9.51 -20.62
N LEU A 246 19.28 8.38 -20.03
CA LEU A 246 18.81 7.19 -20.72
C LEU A 246 17.35 7.31 -21.23
N GLY A 247 16.66 8.41 -20.92
CA GLY A 247 15.28 8.62 -21.32
C GLY A 247 14.25 7.76 -20.60
N ASN A 248 14.60 7.14 -19.47
CA ASN A 248 13.70 6.30 -18.67
C ASN A 248 12.68 7.12 -17.86
N ILE A 249 13.04 8.35 -17.48
CA ILE A 249 12.17 9.30 -16.75
C ILE A 249 12.36 10.71 -17.33
N GLU A 250 11.41 11.60 -17.05
CA GLU A 250 11.51 13.00 -17.43
C GLU A 250 12.38 13.82 -16.47
N GLN A 251 12.87 14.97 -16.93
CA GLN A 251 13.65 15.90 -16.08
C GLN A 251 12.84 16.36 -14.85
N GLU A 252 11.53 16.57 -15.03
CA GLU A 252 10.63 16.98 -13.95
C GLU A 252 10.47 15.86 -12.92
N ASP A 253 10.42 14.59 -13.34
CA ASP A 253 10.39 13.44 -12.44
C ASP A 253 11.65 13.40 -11.57
N ALA A 254 12.83 13.59 -12.20
CA ALA A 254 14.08 13.61 -11.48
C ALA A 254 14.12 14.72 -10.43
N PHE A 255 13.57 15.89 -10.73
CA PHE A 255 13.47 16.99 -9.76
C PHE A 255 12.59 16.59 -8.56
N LYS A 256 11.45 15.98 -8.81
CA LYS A 256 10.54 15.48 -7.75
C LYS A 256 11.20 14.38 -6.93
N LEU A 257 11.80 13.37 -7.57
CA LEU A 257 12.46 12.25 -6.91
C LEU A 257 13.61 12.69 -5.99
N LYS A 258 14.41 13.67 -6.43
CA LYS A 258 15.51 14.23 -5.62
C LYS A 258 15.03 14.95 -4.36
N ARG A 259 13.84 15.53 -4.38
CA ARG A 259 13.25 16.18 -3.19
C ARG A 259 12.87 15.16 -2.12
N TYR A 260 12.49 13.94 -2.50
CA TYR A 260 12.09 12.90 -1.55
C TYR A 260 13.26 12.34 -0.74
N LYS A 261 14.52 12.51 -1.18
CA LYS A 261 15.71 12.18 -0.37
C LYS A 261 15.76 12.95 0.96
N SER A 262 15.29 14.20 0.98
CA SER A 262 15.34 15.06 2.17
C SER A 262 14.31 14.65 3.25
N ILE A 263 13.32 13.83 2.88
CA ILE A 263 12.32 13.28 3.80
C ILE A 263 12.92 12.15 4.65
N ALA A 264 14.01 11.57 4.16
CA ALA A 264 14.82 10.63 4.90
C ALA A 264 15.80 11.29 5.90
N ASN A 265 15.52 12.52 6.34
CA ASN A 265 16.30 13.16 7.40
C ASN A 265 16.43 12.18 8.56
N ILE A 266 17.56 11.47 8.53
CA ILE A 266 18.07 10.65 9.62
C ILE A 266 18.65 11.67 10.59
N ASN A 267 17.83 12.15 11.54
CA ASN A 267 18.32 12.80 12.73
C ASN A 267 18.89 11.74 13.66
#